data_d544c9d7feb206b34dbeb61c58d74074
#
_entry.id   d544c9d7feb206b34dbeb61c58d74074
#
_cell.length_a   1.000
_cell.length_b   1.000
_cell.length_c   1.000
_cell.angle_alpha   90.00
_cell.angle_beta   90.00
_cell.angle_gamma   90.00
#
_symmetry.space_group_name_H-M   'P 1'
#
loop_
_entity.id
_entity.type
_entity.pdbx_description
1 polymer ?
#
loop_
_entity_poly.entity_id
_entity_poly.type
_entity_poly.pdbx_seq_one_letter_code
_entity_poly.pdbx_strand_id
1 'polypeptide(L)'
;MQVQNNKEEVPFAHYEEKFAALDPAEASKRCGVPFADGRFTVMLLGTNYEIRWPEYAISSDTESAFALKNLPCQTFLLRFLLEGRAAEPSAGYKTFREMPWGEMYIGPYTGRVLTRAAFTFGTRVEKFRAACEAMGALAIGHGDAGFQFDFLGGYRMQIMVYAGDDEFPPSSQVLYSDNFETGFAAEDRVVAGDILISAIKANL
;
A
#
# COMPACT_ATOMS: atom_id res chain seq x y z
N MET A 1 9.12 6.76 30.88
CA MET A 1 8.53 5.47 30.53
C MET A 1 7.83 5.65 29.19
N GLN A 2 8.37 5.08 28.12
CA GLN A 2 7.76 5.20 26.78
C GLN A 2 6.50 4.31 26.79
N VAL A 3 5.35 4.87 26.45
CA VAL A 3 4.10 4.11 26.35
C VAL A 3 4.15 3.29 25.07
N GLN A 4 4.17 1.96 25.17
CA GLN A 4 4.18 1.05 24.04
C GLN A 4 2.88 1.20 23.24
N ASN A 5 3.00 1.40 21.92
CA ASN A 5 1.86 1.41 21.02
C ASN A 5 1.45 -0.05 20.68
N ASN A 6 0.60 -0.63 21.51
CA ASN A 6 0.16 -2.02 21.35
C ASN A 6 -0.55 -2.33 20.02
N LYS A 7 -1.00 -1.30 19.29
CA LYS A 7 -1.68 -1.51 18.00
C LYS A 7 -0.72 -1.67 16.83
N GLU A 8 0.48 -1.13 16.93
CA GLU A 8 1.47 -1.13 15.85
C GLU A 8 2.74 -1.88 16.22
N GLU A 9 3.29 -1.62 17.40
CA GLU A 9 4.58 -2.21 17.83
C GLU A 9 4.48 -3.71 18.13
N VAL A 10 3.38 -4.18 18.72
CA VAL A 10 3.22 -5.61 19.02
C VAL A 10 3.07 -6.45 17.75
N PRO A 11 2.22 -6.09 16.77
CA PRO A 11 2.19 -6.80 15.50
C PRO A 11 3.52 -6.75 14.76
N PHE A 12 4.21 -5.60 14.75
CA PHE A 12 5.50 -5.45 14.09
C PHE A 12 6.53 -6.43 14.68
N ALA A 13 6.72 -6.44 16.00
CA ALA A 13 7.68 -7.33 16.68
C ALA A 13 7.41 -8.81 16.40
N HIS A 14 6.13 -9.21 16.32
CA HIS A 14 5.75 -10.58 15.98
C HIS A 14 6.18 -10.99 14.56
N TYR A 15 6.01 -10.09 13.58
CA TYR A 15 6.43 -10.38 12.21
C TYR A 15 7.94 -10.25 12.02
N GLU A 16 8.61 -9.38 12.76
CA GLU A 16 10.07 -9.26 12.78
C GLU A 16 10.72 -10.56 13.26
N GLU A 17 10.19 -11.17 14.33
CA GLU A 17 10.66 -12.48 14.83
C GLU A 17 10.50 -13.59 13.78
N LYS A 18 9.36 -13.64 13.10
CA LYS A 18 9.14 -14.60 12.00
C LYS A 18 10.07 -14.34 10.81
N PHE A 19 10.34 -13.08 10.51
CA PHE A 19 11.23 -12.71 9.42
C PHE A 19 12.67 -13.18 9.64
N ALA A 20 13.17 -13.17 10.87
CA ALA A 20 14.48 -13.69 11.19
C ALA A 20 14.61 -15.21 10.92
N ALA A 21 13.51 -15.96 11.02
CA ALA A 21 13.45 -17.39 10.75
C ALA A 21 13.13 -17.76 9.29
N LEU A 22 12.89 -16.78 8.43
CA LEU A 22 12.54 -16.94 7.02
C LEU A 22 13.71 -17.55 6.22
N ASP A 23 13.42 -18.42 5.24
CA ASP A 23 14.37 -18.75 4.16
C ASP A 23 14.36 -17.62 3.12
N PRO A 24 15.44 -16.81 3.03
CA PRO A 24 15.43 -15.65 2.17
C PRO A 24 15.43 -16.01 0.67
N ALA A 25 15.99 -17.16 0.27
CA ALA A 25 16.02 -17.59 -1.12
C ALA A 25 14.61 -18.03 -1.57
N GLU A 26 13.90 -18.75 -0.73
CA GLU A 26 12.50 -19.13 -0.99
C GLU A 26 11.59 -17.91 -1.06
N ALA A 27 11.72 -16.99 -0.10
CA ALA A 27 10.95 -15.75 -0.07
C ALA A 27 11.19 -14.88 -1.31
N SER A 28 12.46 -14.70 -1.68
CA SER A 28 12.87 -13.98 -2.89
C SER A 28 12.16 -14.54 -4.14
N LYS A 29 12.20 -15.86 -4.32
CA LYS A 29 11.57 -16.53 -5.45
C LYS A 29 10.04 -16.39 -5.43
N ARG A 30 9.43 -16.59 -4.26
CA ARG A 30 7.97 -16.53 -4.09
C ARG A 30 7.41 -15.12 -4.29
N CYS A 31 8.08 -14.12 -3.73
CA CYS A 31 7.65 -12.71 -3.80
C CYS A 31 8.13 -12.01 -5.08
N GLY A 32 9.01 -12.63 -5.89
CA GLY A 32 9.63 -11.98 -7.04
C GLY A 32 10.51 -10.77 -6.65
N VAL A 33 11.08 -10.79 -5.44
CA VAL A 33 11.86 -9.70 -4.85
C VAL A 33 13.33 -10.11 -4.87
N PRO A 34 14.25 -9.36 -5.49
CA PRO A 34 15.68 -9.66 -5.45
C PRO A 34 16.21 -9.77 -4.02
N PHE A 35 17.04 -10.81 -3.77
CA PHE A 35 17.78 -10.97 -2.54
C PHE A 35 19.28 -11.13 -2.86
N ALA A 36 20.09 -10.19 -2.41
CA ALA A 36 21.53 -10.20 -2.59
C ALA A 36 22.21 -9.53 -1.38
N ASP A 37 23.41 -9.98 -1.04
CA ASP A 37 24.23 -9.42 0.04
C ASP A 37 23.47 -9.25 1.38
N GLY A 38 22.59 -10.22 1.70
CA GLY A 38 21.78 -10.22 2.91
C GLY A 38 20.65 -9.20 2.92
N ARG A 39 20.18 -8.74 1.75
CA ARG A 39 19.12 -7.72 1.63
C ARG A 39 18.09 -8.09 0.58
N PHE A 40 16.83 -7.82 0.88
CA PHE A 40 15.74 -7.79 -0.10
C PHE A 40 15.63 -6.38 -0.69
N THR A 41 15.49 -6.28 -2.01
CA THR A 41 15.17 -5.01 -2.68
C THR A 41 13.70 -5.00 -3.07
N VAL A 42 12.89 -4.22 -2.38
CA VAL A 42 11.43 -4.14 -2.57
C VAL A 42 11.06 -2.80 -3.17
N MET A 43 10.35 -2.81 -4.30
CA MET A 43 9.77 -1.61 -4.87
C MET A 43 8.32 -1.45 -4.40
N LEU A 44 8.01 -0.36 -3.70
CA LEU A 44 6.68 0.01 -3.26
C LEU A 44 6.36 1.43 -3.74
N LEU A 45 5.27 1.58 -4.51
CA LEU A 45 4.81 2.88 -5.05
C LEU A 45 5.95 3.68 -5.73
N GLY A 46 6.75 3.00 -6.56
CA GLY A 46 7.85 3.60 -7.30
C GLY A 46 9.12 3.88 -6.48
N THR A 47 9.15 3.60 -5.19
CA THR A 47 10.32 3.79 -4.33
C THR A 47 10.97 2.45 -3.99
N ASN A 48 12.29 2.37 -4.13
CA ASN A 48 13.06 1.20 -3.73
C ASN A 48 13.40 1.25 -2.24
N TYR A 49 13.17 0.11 -1.58
CA TYR A 49 13.55 -0.13 -0.18
C TYR A 49 14.47 -1.34 -0.10
N GLU A 50 15.56 -1.21 0.64
CA GLU A 50 16.40 -2.31 1.03
C GLU A 50 16.00 -2.77 2.44
N ILE A 51 15.70 -4.06 2.59
CA ILE A 51 15.32 -4.68 3.86
C ILE A 51 16.38 -5.73 4.20
N ARG A 52 17.17 -5.47 5.24
CA ARG A 52 18.24 -6.38 5.68
C ARG A 52 17.64 -7.59 6.39
N TRP A 53 18.24 -8.73 6.16
CA TRP A 53 17.94 -10.01 6.81
C TRP A 53 19.22 -10.53 7.51
N PRO A 54 19.14 -11.22 8.67
CA PRO A 54 17.92 -11.58 9.41
C PRO A 54 17.38 -10.46 10.32
N GLU A 55 18.23 -9.51 10.70
CA GLU A 55 17.81 -8.34 11.49
C GLU A 55 17.09 -7.38 10.57
N TYR A 56 15.81 -7.16 10.84
CA TYR A 56 15.04 -6.21 10.07
C TYR A 56 15.62 -4.80 10.21
N ALA A 57 16.10 -4.27 9.09
CA ALA A 57 16.49 -2.87 8.99
C ALA A 57 16.13 -2.38 7.60
N ILE A 58 15.26 -1.38 7.53
CA ILE A 58 14.81 -0.80 6.27
C ILE A 58 15.58 0.46 5.95
N SER A 59 16.00 0.60 4.70
CA SER A 59 16.65 1.80 4.14
C SER A 59 16.14 2.10 2.73
N SER A 60 16.43 3.29 2.24
CA SER A 60 16.12 3.72 0.87
C SER A 60 17.10 4.81 0.47
N ASP A 61 17.38 4.95 -0.82
CA ASP A 61 18.16 6.07 -1.39
C ASP A 61 17.45 7.42 -1.22
N THR A 62 16.13 7.39 -0.97
CA THR A 62 15.32 8.56 -0.70
C THR A 62 15.13 8.71 0.81
N GLU A 63 15.82 9.65 1.44
CA GLU A 63 15.78 9.89 2.90
C GLU A 63 14.37 10.15 3.45
N SER A 64 13.49 10.75 2.65
CA SER A 64 12.09 11.03 2.99
C SER A 64 11.12 9.91 2.59
N ALA A 65 11.63 8.74 2.16
CA ALA A 65 10.80 7.65 1.68
C ALA A 65 9.75 7.24 2.73
N PHE A 66 8.52 7.09 2.29
CA PHE A 66 7.33 6.96 3.13
C PHE A 66 7.44 5.80 4.14
N ALA A 67 7.89 4.61 3.70
CA ALA A 67 7.96 3.44 4.58
C ALA A 67 8.97 3.58 5.72
N LEU A 68 10.01 4.41 5.58
CA LEU A 68 11.04 4.58 6.63
C LEU A 68 10.46 5.13 7.94
N LYS A 69 9.36 5.87 7.87
CA LYS A 69 8.71 6.53 9.01
C LYS A 69 7.30 6.00 9.30
N ASN A 70 6.89 4.90 8.64
CA ASN A 70 5.54 4.36 8.75
C ASN A 70 5.56 2.89 9.17
N LEU A 71 5.40 2.64 10.46
CA LEU A 71 5.47 1.30 11.03
C LEU A 71 4.39 0.34 10.47
N PRO A 72 3.13 0.74 10.25
CA PRO A 72 2.15 -0.08 9.56
C PRO A 72 2.59 -0.51 8.15
N CYS A 73 3.25 0.39 7.40
CA CYS A 73 3.80 0.06 6.10
C CYS A 73 4.95 -0.96 6.20
N GLN A 74 5.84 -0.81 7.19
CA GLN A 74 6.91 -1.78 7.45
C GLN A 74 6.35 -3.16 7.82
N THR A 75 5.31 -3.20 8.66
CA THR A 75 4.60 -4.44 8.99
C THR A 75 3.99 -5.10 7.75
N PHE A 76 3.41 -4.31 6.86
CA PHE A 76 2.87 -4.79 5.59
C PHE A 76 3.97 -5.40 4.70
N LEU A 77 5.14 -4.75 4.59
CA LEU A 77 6.28 -5.28 3.83
C LEU A 77 6.82 -6.59 4.44
N LEU A 78 6.91 -6.68 5.77
CA LEU A 78 7.25 -7.93 6.46
C LEU A 78 6.27 -9.05 6.12
N ARG A 79 4.97 -8.79 6.21
CA ARG A 79 3.93 -9.76 5.85
C ARG A 79 4.02 -10.20 4.39
N PHE A 80 4.28 -9.26 3.49
CA PHE A 80 4.49 -9.58 2.08
C PHE A 80 5.66 -10.53 1.88
N LEU A 81 6.80 -10.28 2.53
CA LEU A 81 7.98 -11.16 2.46
C LEU A 81 7.74 -12.53 3.12
N LEU A 82 6.88 -12.61 4.14
CA LEU A 82 6.55 -13.85 4.83
C LEU A 82 5.51 -14.71 4.10
N GLU A 83 4.45 -14.09 3.60
CA GLU A 83 3.24 -14.78 3.16
C GLU A 83 2.80 -14.41 1.73
N GLY A 84 3.25 -13.25 1.22
CA GLY A 84 2.87 -12.73 -0.09
C GLY A 84 3.47 -13.51 -1.25
N ARG A 85 3.00 -13.19 -2.46
CA ARG A 85 3.47 -13.77 -3.72
C ARG A 85 3.60 -12.70 -4.78
N ALA A 86 4.55 -12.84 -5.68
CA ALA A 86 4.54 -12.06 -6.92
C ALA A 86 3.35 -12.45 -7.79
N ALA A 87 2.89 -11.52 -8.59
CA ALA A 87 1.87 -11.78 -9.60
C ALA A 87 2.26 -11.10 -10.92
N GLU A 88 1.85 -11.70 -12.03
CA GLU A 88 1.91 -11.00 -13.32
C GLU A 88 0.93 -9.83 -13.30
N PRO A 89 1.32 -8.67 -13.84
CA PRO A 89 0.42 -7.52 -13.92
C PRO A 89 -0.87 -7.86 -14.65
N SER A 90 -2.01 -7.51 -14.06
CA SER A 90 -3.32 -7.69 -14.66
C SER A 90 -3.89 -6.36 -15.15
N ALA A 91 -4.72 -6.43 -16.20
CA ALA A 91 -5.46 -5.30 -16.73
C ALA A 91 -6.88 -5.16 -16.12
N GLY A 92 -7.37 -6.20 -15.45
CA GLY A 92 -8.66 -6.21 -14.76
C GLY A 92 -8.58 -5.53 -13.40
N TYR A 93 -9.68 -4.88 -13.00
CA TYR A 93 -9.79 -4.21 -11.70
C TYR A 93 -11.08 -4.60 -10.99
N LYS A 94 -11.00 -4.71 -9.67
CA LYS A 94 -12.12 -5.00 -8.77
C LYS A 94 -12.19 -3.95 -7.67
N THR A 95 -13.39 -3.69 -7.18
CA THR A 95 -13.59 -3.00 -5.91
C THR A 95 -13.16 -3.92 -4.76
N PHE A 96 -12.89 -3.34 -3.60
CA PHE A 96 -12.60 -4.13 -2.40
C PHE A 96 -13.72 -5.13 -2.06
N ARG A 97 -14.98 -4.72 -2.27
CA ARG A 97 -16.19 -5.53 -1.98
C ARG A 97 -16.28 -6.80 -2.84
N GLU A 98 -15.83 -6.75 -4.09
CA GLU A 98 -15.90 -7.87 -5.04
C GLU A 98 -14.85 -8.96 -4.76
N MET A 99 -13.85 -8.66 -3.94
CA MET A 99 -12.82 -9.62 -3.57
C MET A 99 -13.25 -10.48 -2.37
N PRO A 100 -12.68 -11.69 -2.21
CA PRO A 100 -12.98 -12.58 -1.07
C PRO A 100 -12.90 -11.85 0.27
N TRP A 101 -13.91 -12.05 1.14
CA TRP A 101 -14.05 -11.42 2.46
C TRP A 101 -14.24 -9.90 2.44
N GLY A 102 -14.31 -9.26 1.25
CA GLY A 102 -14.47 -7.82 1.12
C GLY A 102 -15.74 -7.31 1.82
N GLU A 103 -16.84 -8.03 1.72
CA GLU A 103 -18.10 -7.64 2.37
C GLU A 103 -18.00 -7.59 3.90
N MET A 104 -17.24 -8.50 4.52
CA MET A 104 -17.05 -8.50 5.99
C MET A 104 -16.24 -7.30 6.49
N TYR A 105 -15.29 -6.83 5.69
CA TYR A 105 -14.39 -5.73 6.04
C TYR A 105 -14.81 -4.39 5.44
N ILE A 106 -15.98 -4.31 4.77
CA ILE A 106 -16.40 -3.12 4.03
C ILE A 106 -16.57 -1.89 4.93
N GLY A 107 -17.05 -2.08 6.16
CA GLY A 107 -17.24 -0.97 7.12
C GLY A 107 -15.90 -0.29 7.47
N PRO A 108 -14.92 -1.01 8.06
CA PRO A 108 -13.59 -0.48 8.32
C PRO A 108 -12.89 0.06 7.06
N TYR A 109 -13.02 -0.63 5.93
CA TYR A 109 -12.47 -0.19 4.65
C TYR A 109 -13.04 1.15 4.20
N THR A 110 -14.36 1.30 4.22
CA THR A 110 -15.02 2.55 3.80
C THR A 110 -14.51 3.73 4.61
N GLY A 111 -14.43 3.62 5.93
CA GLY A 111 -13.95 4.70 6.78
C GLY A 111 -12.45 5.02 6.60
N ARG A 112 -11.61 3.97 6.63
CA ARG A 112 -10.16 4.13 6.58
C ARG A 112 -9.63 4.51 5.19
N VAL A 113 -10.31 4.06 4.13
CA VAL A 113 -9.84 4.22 2.76
C VAL A 113 -10.72 5.21 2.01
N LEU A 114 -11.97 4.87 1.72
CA LEU A 114 -12.80 5.70 0.82
C LEU A 114 -13.13 7.07 1.42
N THR A 115 -13.70 7.11 2.61
CA THR A 115 -14.07 8.38 3.27
C THR A 115 -12.83 9.25 3.52
N ARG A 116 -11.74 8.64 3.99
CA ARG A 116 -10.49 9.35 4.22
C ARG A 116 -9.92 9.94 2.93
N ALA A 117 -9.89 9.19 1.82
CA ALA A 117 -9.44 9.70 0.52
C ALA A 117 -10.31 10.87 0.04
N ALA A 118 -11.64 10.70 0.08
CA ALA A 118 -12.60 11.72 -0.32
C ALA A 118 -12.35 13.06 0.39
N PHE A 119 -12.33 13.05 1.72
CA PHE A 119 -12.16 14.29 2.50
C PHE A 119 -10.71 14.81 2.52
N THR A 120 -9.71 13.96 2.27
CA THR A 120 -8.32 14.42 2.17
C THR A 120 -8.06 15.11 0.83
N PHE A 121 -8.61 14.60 -0.26
CA PHE A 121 -8.25 15.01 -1.60
C PHE A 121 -9.35 15.76 -2.35
N GLY A 122 -10.63 15.46 -2.10
CA GLY A 122 -11.76 15.99 -2.85
C GLY A 122 -11.98 17.51 -2.72
N THR A 123 -11.46 18.14 -1.65
CA THR A 123 -11.41 19.61 -1.50
C THR A 123 -10.14 20.23 -2.06
N ARG A 124 -9.21 19.43 -2.59
CA ARG A 124 -7.86 19.82 -3.04
C ARG A 124 -7.41 19.04 -4.27
N VAL A 125 -8.32 18.86 -5.24
CA VAL A 125 -8.12 17.98 -6.40
C VAL A 125 -6.82 18.33 -7.16
N GLU A 126 -6.49 19.60 -7.34
CA GLU A 126 -5.26 19.99 -8.03
C GLU A 126 -3.98 19.60 -7.26
N LYS A 127 -4.00 19.69 -5.94
CA LYS A 127 -2.87 19.21 -5.11
C LYS A 127 -2.75 17.70 -5.16
N PHE A 128 -3.89 16.99 -5.14
CA PHE A 128 -3.93 15.53 -5.30
C PHE A 128 -3.33 15.13 -6.64
N ARG A 129 -3.70 15.81 -7.73
CA ARG A 129 -3.16 15.59 -9.08
C ARG A 129 -1.64 15.75 -9.08
N ALA A 130 -1.14 16.88 -8.60
CA ALA A 130 0.29 17.16 -8.54
C ALA A 130 1.07 16.13 -7.71
N ALA A 131 0.51 15.70 -6.56
CA ALA A 131 1.13 14.67 -5.72
C ALA A 131 1.21 13.31 -6.42
N CYS A 132 0.13 12.88 -7.11
CA CYS A 132 0.12 11.62 -7.86
C CYS A 132 1.11 11.65 -9.03
N GLU A 133 1.18 12.76 -9.77
CA GLU A 133 2.14 12.96 -10.86
C GLU A 133 3.59 12.92 -10.35
N ALA A 134 3.87 13.59 -9.22
CA ALA A 134 5.19 13.57 -8.58
C ALA A 134 5.62 12.16 -8.12
N MET A 135 4.65 11.30 -7.79
CA MET A 135 4.88 9.89 -7.47
C MET A 135 4.99 8.99 -8.72
N GLY A 136 4.93 9.54 -9.93
CA GLY A 136 5.02 8.79 -11.18
C GLY A 136 3.76 7.97 -11.52
N ALA A 137 2.61 8.31 -10.94
CA ALA A 137 1.35 7.63 -11.23
C ALA A 137 0.84 7.96 -12.64
N LEU A 138 0.20 6.98 -13.27
CA LEU A 138 -0.41 7.14 -14.58
C LEU A 138 -1.82 7.75 -14.44
N ALA A 139 -2.06 8.89 -15.06
CA ALA A 139 -3.39 9.50 -15.10
C ALA A 139 -4.39 8.61 -15.86
N ILE A 140 -5.60 8.48 -15.32
CA ILE A 140 -6.72 7.75 -15.91
C ILE A 140 -7.93 8.68 -16.07
N GLY A 141 -8.75 8.44 -17.09
CA GLY A 141 -9.87 9.30 -17.48
C GLY A 141 -11.14 9.12 -16.63
N HIS A 142 -11.04 8.91 -15.32
CA HIS A 142 -12.17 8.67 -14.42
C HIS A 142 -12.11 9.60 -13.21
N GLY A 143 -13.28 10.08 -12.75
CA GLY A 143 -13.39 11.06 -11.67
C GLY A 143 -12.96 12.46 -12.11
N ASP A 144 -12.95 13.42 -11.19
CA ASP A 144 -12.35 14.74 -11.42
C ASP A 144 -10.83 14.67 -11.45
N ALA A 145 -10.26 13.68 -10.75
CA ALA A 145 -8.90 13.24 -10.90
C ALA A 145 -8.79 11.74 -10.59
N GLY A 146 -8.16 10.99 -11.49
CA GLY A 146 -7.94 9.55 -11.35
C GLY A 146 -6.52 9.17 -11.71
N PHE A 147 -5.93 8.25 -10.94
CA PHE A 147 -4.56 7.80 -11.11
C PHE A 147 -4.41 6.31 -10.85
N GLN A 148 -3.52 5.68 -11.61
CA GLN A 148 -3.09 4.31 -11.45
C GLN A 148 -1.66 4.28 -10.92
N PHE A 149 -1.43 3.42 -9.94
CA PHE A 149 -0.13 3.16 -9.32
C PHE A 149 0.29 1.71 -9.54
N ASP A 150 1.55 1.50 -9.89
CA ASP A 150 2.20 0.22 -9.64
C ASP A 150 2.49 0.16 -8.13
N PHE A 151 1.78 -0.73 -7.42
CA PHE A 151 1.80 -0.73 -5.96
C PHE A 151 2.99 -1.54 -5.42
N LEU A 152 3.05 -2.84 -5.72
CA LEU A 152 4.07 -3.77 -5.23
C LEU A 152 3.99 -5.08 -6.03
N GLY A 153 5.11 -5.59 -6.54
CA GLY A 153 5.24 -6.97 -7.03
C GLY A 153 4.24 -7.39 -8.11
N GLY A 154 3.92 -6.53 -9.09
CA GLY A 154 2.94 -6.79 -10.15
C GLY A 154 1.49 -6.44 -9.80
N TYR A 155 1.25 -5.95 -8.59
CA TYR A 155 -0.06 -5.47 -8.14
C TYR A 155 -0.23 -3.99 -8.42
N ARG A 156 -1.42 -3.61 -8.91
CA ARG A 156 -1.76 -2.23 -9.24
C ARG A 156 -2.99 -1.75 -8.50
N MET A 157 -3.02 -0.46 -8.22
CA MET A 157 -4.18 0.19 -7.62
C MET A 157 -4.57 1.43 -8.43
N GLN A 158 -5.87 1.69 -8.50
CA GLN A 158 -6.41 2.93 -9.04
C GLN A 158 -7.12 3.68 -7.92
N ILE A 159 -6.99 4.99 -7.93
CA ILE A 159 -7.72 5.89 -7.05
C ILE A 159 -8.36 6.99 -7.88
N MET A 160 -9.67 7.18 -7.70
CA MET A 160 -10.45 8.24 -8.31
C MET A 160 -11.01 9.11 -7.20
N VAL A 161 -10.95 10.42 -7.40
CA VAL A 161 -11.48 11.43 -6.49
C VAL A 161 -12.51 12.26 -7.23
N TYR A 162 -13.64 12.49 -6.56
CA TYR A 162 -14.71 13.36 -7.03
C TYR A 162 -14.83 14.54 -6.05
N ALA A 163 -14.71 15.73 -6.57
CA ALA A 163 -14.86 16.95 -5.78
C ALA A 163 -16.28 17.04 -5.19
N GLY A 164 -16.37 17.59 -4.01
CA GLY A 164 -17.67 17.98 -3.48
C GLY A 164 -18.13 19.31 -4.06
N ASP A 165 -19.42 19.52 -4.05
CA ASP A 165 -20.07 20.79 -4.40
C ASP A 165 -21.05 21.21 -3.30
N ASP A 166 -21.93 22.20 -3.57
CA ASP A 166 -22.89 22.71 -2.60
C ASP A 166 -24.00 21.68 -2.25
N GLU A 167 -24.20 20.67 -3.10
CA GLU A 167 -25.26 19.65 -2.93
C GLU A 167 -24.69 18.31 -2.44
N PHE A 168 -23.47 17.95 -2.84
CA PHE A 168 -22.89 16.66 -2.56
C PHE A 168 -21.50 16.75 -1.92
N PRO A 169 -21.23 15.95 -0.86
CA PRO A 169 -19.90 15.87 -0.30
C PRO A 169 -18.93 15.20 -1.28
N PRO A 170 -17.60 15.44 -1.13
CA PRO A 170 -16.62 14.76 -1.94
C PRO A 170 -16.71 13.24 -1.77
N SER A 171 -16.39 12.51 -2.83
CA SER A 171 -16.37 11.06 -2.81
C SER A 171 -15.10 10.50 -3.44
N SER A 172 -14.83 9.22 -3.24
CA SER A 172 -13.69 8.55 -3.84
C SER A 172 -14.00 7.10 -4.16
N GLN A 173 -13.21 6.54 -5.08
CA GLN A 173 -13.19 5.12 -5.39
C GLN A 173 -11.75 4.64 -5.42
N VAL A 174 -11.51 3.44 -4.89
CA VAL A 174 -10.24 2.74 -4.99
C VAL A 174 -10.50 1.37 -5.59
N LEU A 175 -9.78 1.05 -6.65
CA LEU A 175 -9.81 -0.24 -7.31
C LEU A 175 -8.45 -0.92 -7.17
N TYR A 176 -8.50 -2.23 -7.09
CA TYR A 176 -7.34 -3.12 -7.02
C TYR A 176 -7.27 -3.94 -8.29
N SER A 177 -6.10 -4.18 -8.83
CA SER A 177 -5.95 -5.16 -9.90
C SER A 177 -6.53 -6.51 -9.45
N ASP A 178 -7.18 -7.24 -10.32
CA ASP A 178 -7.94 -8.46 -9.98
C ASP A 178 -7.07 -9.59 -9.42
N ASN A 179 -5.75 -9.51 -9.63
CA ASN A 179 -4.75 -10.41 -9.05
C ASN A 179 -4.48 -10.16 -7.55
N PHE A 180 -4.95 -9.04 -6.97
CA PHE A 180 -4.69 -8.70 -5.55
C PHE A 180 -5.15 -9.78 -4.56
N GLU A 181 -6.23 -10.48 -4.89
CA GLU A 181 -6.75 -11.56 -4.04
C GLU A 181 -5.84 -12.78 -3.95
N THR A 182 -4.88 -12.92 -4.87
CA THR A 182 -3.94 -14.05 -4.87
C THR A 182 -2.74 -13.85 -3.95
N GLY A 183 -2.38 -12.60 -3.65
CA GLY A 183 -1.20 -12.23 -2.87
C GLY A 183 -1.49 -11.61 -1.51
N PHE A 184 -2.72 -11.15 -1.28
CA PHE A 184 -3.05 -10.38 -0.08
C PHE A 184 -4.38 -10.82 0.55
N ALA A 185 -4.37 -11.06 1.87
CA ALA A 185 -5.58 -11.26 2.66
C ALA A 185 -6.46 -9.98 2.69
N ALA A 186 -7.71 -10.11 3.13
CA ALA A 186 -8.62 -8.96 3.17
C ALA A 186 -8.10 -7.82 4.05
N GLU A 187 -7.49 -8.12 5.18
CA GLU A 187 -6.88 -7.14 6.07
C GLU A 187 -5.72 -6.41 5.41
N ASP A 188 -4.86 -7.15 4.68
CA ASP A 188 -3.73 -6.54 3.96
C ASP A 188 -4.21 -5.62 2.84
N ARG A 189 -5.32 -5.93 2.19
CA ARG A 189 -5.92 -5.06 1.16
C ARG A 189 -6.46 -3.75 1.76
N VAL A 190 -7.01 -3.78 2.98
CA VAL A 190 -7.35 -2.54 3.72
C VAL A 190 -6.09 -1.73 4.01
N VAL A 191 -5.02 -2.39 4.48
CA VAL A 191 -3.74 -1.73 4.77
C VAL A 191 -3.10 -1.18 3.50
N ALA A 192 -3.16 -1.89 2.37
CA ALA A 192 -2.67 -1.40 1.08
C ALA A 192 -3.37 -0.09 0.65
N GLY A 193 -4.70 -0.02 0.79
CA GLY A 193 -5.46 1.21 0.55
C GLY A 193 -5.05 2.35 1.47
N ASP A 194 -4.84 2.06 2.75
CA ASP A 194 -4.39 3.04 3.74
C ASP A 194 -2.96 3.55 3.45
N ILE A 195 -2.05 2.66 3.03
CA ILE A 195 -0.69 3.00 2.59
C ILE A 195 -0.73 3.93 1.38
N LEU A 196 -1.52 3.60 0.35
CA LEU A 196 -1.65 4.43 -0.85
C LEU A 196 -2.08 5.85 -0.49
N ILE A 197 -3.14 6.01 0.31
CA ILE A 197 -3.65 7.32 0.70
C ILE A 197 -2.63 8.08 1.55
N SER A 198 -1.96 7.39 2.46
CA SER A 198 -0.96 8.01 3.33
C SER A 198 0.27 8.45 2.56
N ALA A 199 0.72 7.67 1.57
CA ALA A 199 1.82 8.01 0.70
C ALA A 199 1.50 9.23 -0.17
N ILE A 200 0.31 9.27 -0.81
CA ILE A 200 -0.14 10.44 -1.58
C ILE A 200 -0.22 11.68 -0.67
N LYS A 201 -0.80 11.53 0.53
CA LYS A 201 -0.92 12.65 1.50
C LYS A 201 0.44 13.19 1.92
N ALA A 202 1.46 12.37 2.03
CA ALA A 202 2.83 12.79 2.37
C ALA A 202 3.49 13.63 1.26
N ASN A 203 2.94 13.62 0.05
CA ASN A 203 3.40 14.38 -1.11
C ASN A 203 2.52 15.63 -1.43
N LEU A 204 1.53 15.95 -0.58
CA LEU A 204 0.70 17.15 -0.72
C LEU A 204 1.47 18.42 -0.25
#